data_60a5de1023573a51cd9d5e4eb6be2673
#
_entry.id   60a5de1023573a51cd9d5e4eb6be2673
#
_cell.length_a   1.000
_cell.length_b   1.000
_cell.length_c   1.000
_cell.angle_alpha   90.00
_cell.angle_beta   90.00
_cell.angle_gamma   90.00
#
_symmetry.space_group_name_H-M   'P 1'
#
loop_
_entity.id
_entity.type
_entity.pdbx_description
1 polymer ?
#
loop_
_entity_poly.entity_id
_entity_poly.type
_entity_poly.pdbx_seq_one_letter_code
_entity_poly.pdbx_strand_id
1 'polypeptide(L)'
;MRKLLIVASIFLFYGCNTNPDYKANLELAKKWVQVFENGDIELWEEIMSEDLLDQAPLYGMGEVDYATSKQIAEFYINNYTDVKFNDPVWLPGIDTGSMSLDGSVRAYGVWTGTSKTTGRTFTLPSYHNFDFADGKIVYTGEYFDATGMINSVGPVDRKVVVATLKVREGNYEKVKELLDAETGLPTTRAYDGCTHLEATYNE
;
A
#
# COMPACT_ATOMS: atom_id res chain seq x y z
N MET A 1 -39.66 -28.83 38.66
CA MET A 1 -38.67 -29.35 37.69
C MET A 1 -38.78 -28.69 36.33
N ARG A 2 -39.96 -28.47 35.74
CA ARG A 2 -40.12 -27.87 34.39
C ARG A 2 -39.67 -26.39 34.29
N LYS A 3 -39.76 -25.60 35.38
CA LYS A 3 -39.31 -24.20 35.43
C LYS A 3 -37.79 -24.07 35.58
N LEU A 4 -37.09 -25.07 36.17
CA LEU A 4 -35.64 -25.09 36.33
C LEU A 4 -34.92 -25.38 34.99
N LEU A 5 -35.55 -26.17 34.13
CA LEU A 5 -35.01 -26.48 32.79
C LEU A 5 -35.08 -25.25 31.83
N ILE A 6 -36.08 -24.36 32.00
CA ILE A 6 -36.18 -23.14 31.18
C ILE A 6 -35.13 -22.13 31.58
N VAL A 7 -34.77 -21.99 32.83
CA VAL A 7 -33.69 -21.10 33.29
C VAL A 7 -32.33 -21.61 32.85
N ALA A 8 -32.07 -22.93 32.87
CA ALA A 8 -30.82 -23.52 32.37
C ALA A 8 -30.64 -23.36 30.87
N SER A 9 -31.74 -23.38 30.08
CA SER A 9 -31.67 -23.17 28.63
C SER A 9 -31.37 -21.69 28.20
N ILE A 10 -31.75 -20.72 29.07
CA ILE A 10 -31.44 -19.30 28.79
C ILE A 10 -29.94 -19.00 28.94
N PHE A 11 -29.25 -19.70 29.85
CA PHE A 11 -27.80 -19.53 30.02
C PHE A 11 -26.95 -20.17 28.90
N LEU A 12 -27.53 -21.09 28.12
CA LEU A 12 -26.81 -21.71 26.99
C LEU A 12 -26.74 -20.83 25.72
N PHE A 13 -27.51 -19.75 25.63
CA PHE A 13 -27.51 -18.84 24.49
C PHE A 13 -26.57 -17.63 24.64
N TYR A 14 -25.93 -17.44 25.79
CA TYR A 14 -24.95 -16.36 26.01
C TYR A 14 -23.51 -16.76 25.66
N GLY A 15 -23.30 -17.83 24.92
CA GLY A 15 -22.02 -18.23 24.38
C GLY A 15 -21.70 -17.53 23.07
N CYS A 16 -22.00 -16.24 22.89
CA CYS A 16 -21.33 -15.47 21.88
C CYS A 16 -19.87 -15.35 22.28
N ASN A 17 -18.99 -15.99 21.52
CA ASN A 17 -17.55 -15.95 21.69
C ASN A 17 -17.09 -14.52 21.33
N THR A 18 -17.26 -13.59 22.26
CA THR A 18 -16.82 -12.20 22.11
C THR A 18 -15.53 -12.03 22.87
N ASN A 19 -14.46 -11.72 22.16
CA ASN A 19 -13.24 -11.26 22.84
C ASN A 19 -13.53 -9.86 23.40
N PRO A 20 -13.39 -9.61 24.71
CA PRO A 20 -13.74 -8.32 25.34
C PRO A 20 -12.84 -7.18 24.85
N ASP A 21 -11.62 -7.47 24.43
CA ASP A 21 -10.63 -6.47 24.02
C ASP A 21 -10.81 -6.02 22.57
N TYR A 22 -11.49 -6.83 21.73
CA TYR A 22 -11.68 -6.52 20.30
C TYR A 22 -12.21 -5.10 20.04
N LYS A 23 -13.14 -4.63 20.85
CA LYS A 23 -13.72 -3.29 20.64
C LYS A 23 -12.71 -2.18 20.90
N ALA A 24 -11.89 -2.30 21.95
CA ALA A 24 -10.83 -1.34 22.24
C ALA A 24 -9.72 -1.40 21.18
N ASN A 25 -9.35 -2.60 20.78
CA ASN A 25 -8.33 -2.86 19.77
C ASN A 25 -8.76 -2.34 18.38
N LEU A 26 -10.05 -2.47 18.04
CA LEU A 26 -10.61 -1.89 16.82
C LEU A 26 -10.47 -0.36 16.79
N GLU A 27 -10.66 0.33 17.90
CA GLU A 27 -10.47 1.78 17.96
C GLU A 27 -8.98 2.17 17.79
N LEU A 28 -8.04 1.37 18.31
CA LEU A 28 -6.61 1.56 18.03
C LEU A 28 -6.26 1.35 16.56
N ALA A 29 -6.79 0.30 15.93
CA ALA A 29 -6.60 0.07 14.50
C ALA A 29 -7.17 1.21 13.63
N LYS A 30 -8.30 1.80 14.03
CA LYS A 30 -8.84 3.00 13.37
C LYS A 30 -7.96 4.23 13.59
N LYS A 31 -7.37 4.41 14.77
CA LYS A 31 -6.39 5.47 15.03
C LYS A 31 -5.17 5.31 14.13
N TRP A 32 -4.70 4.09 13.91
CA TRP A 32 -3.61 3.82 12.96
C TRP A 32 -3.93 4.33 11.55
N VAL A 33 -5.16 4.12 11.06
CA VAL A 33 -5.61 4.72 9.79
C VAL A 33 -5.55 6.25 9.84
N GLN A 34 -6.03 6.85 10.93
CA GLN A 34 -6.04 8.31 11.11
C GLN A 34 -4.63 8.93 11.10
N VAL A 35 -3.60 8.19 11.54
CA VAL A 35 -2.19 8.62 11.42
C VAL A 35 -1.87 9.06 10.00
N PHE A 36 -2.17 8.21 9.03
CA PHE A 36 -1.86 8.49 7.62
C PHE A 36 -2.82 9.49 6.98
N GLU A 37 -4.11 9.45 7.35
CA GLU A 37 -5.10 10.41 6.84
C GLU A 37 -4.82 11.85 7.30
N ASN A 38 -4.27 12.02 8.51
CA ASN A 38 -3.99 13.32 9.11
C ASN A 38 -2.51 13.71 9.02
N GLY A 39 -1.62 12.77 8.68
CA GLY A 39 -0.18 12.98 8.68
C GLY A 39 0.40 13.13 10.10
N ASP A 40 -0.14 12.40 11.07
CA ASP A 40 0.12 12.56 12.50
C ASP A 40 1.09 11.49 13.01
N ILE A 41 2.39 11.77 12.96
CA ILE A 41 3.42 10.85 13.45
C ILE A 41 3.43 10.74 14.98
N GLU A 42 2.98 11.76 15.69
CA GLU A 42 2.91 11.75 17.16
C GLU A 42 1.83 10.75 17.62
N LEU A 43 0.69 10.72 16.94
CA LEU A 43 -0.34 9.70 17.17
C LEU A 43 0.19 8.29 16.87
N TRP A 44 1.01 8.11 15.84
CA TRP A 44 1.65 6.83 15.54
C TRP A 44 2.51 6.36 16.72
N GLU A 45 3.36 7.22 17.28
CA GLU A 45 4.20 6.93 18.48
C GLU A 45 3.34 6.61 19.72
N GLU A 46 2.20 7.31 19.88
CA GLU A 46 1.29 7.07 21.00
C GLU A 46 0.71 5.65 20.98
N ILE A 47 0.32 5.16 19.81
CA ILE A 47 -0.42 3.89 19.70
C ILE A 47 0.45 2.66 19.47
N MET A 48 1.70 2.83 18.99
CA MET A 48 2.60 1.71 18.72
C MET A 48 3.42 1.32 19.96
N SER A 49 3.70 0.04 20.10
CA SER A 49 4.62 -0.49 21.11
C SER A 49 6.07 -0.30 20.66
N GLU A 50 6.99 -0.05 21.60
CA GLU A 50 8.43 -0.07 21.32
C GLU A 50 8.94 -1.45 20.88
N ASP A 51 8.22 -2.51 21.23
CA ASP A 51 8.50 -3.91 20.82
C ASP A 51 7.77 -4.28 19.51
N LEU A 52 7.31 -3.28 18.72
CA LEU A 52 6.60 -3.51 17.46
C LEU A 52 7.42 -4.37 16.51
N LEU A 53 6.75 -5.35 15.92
CA LEU A 53 7.17 -6.02 14.68
C LEU A 53 6.18 -5.66 13.58
N ASP A 54 6.69 -5.30 12.41
CA ASP A 54 5.88 -4.87 11.28
C ASP A 54 6.27 -5.63 10.00
N GLN A 55 5.33 -6.39 9.45
CA GLN A 55 5.49 -6.98 8.12
C GLN A 55 5.32 -5.89 7.07
N ALA A 56 6.44 -5.29 6.69
CA ALA A 56 6.47 -4.15 5.78
C ALA A 56 5.99 -4.52 4.36
N PRO A 57 5.29 -3.61 3.66
CA PRO A 57 4.71 -3.89 2.34
C PRO A 57 5.73 -3.76 1.18
N LEU A 58 6.93 -3.27 1.47
CA LEU A 58 7.96 -3.06 0.45
C LEU A 58 8.68 -4.38 0.13
N TYR A 59 8.82 -4.68 -1.14
CA TYR A 59 9.47 -5.90 -1.60
C TYR A 59 10.89 -6.04 -1.04
N GLY A 60 11.15 -7.19 -0.41
CA GLY A 60 12.46 -7.57 0.13
C GLY A 60 12.77 -7.07 1.54
N MET A 61 11.90 -6.27 2.17
CA MET A 61 12.12 -5.81 3.56
C MET A 61 11.77 -6.88 4.59
N GLY A 62 10.67 -7.61 4.36
CA GLY A 62 10.18 -8.58 5.35
C GLY A 62 9.68 -7.91 6.62
N GLU A 63 9.86 -8.58 7.76
CA GLU A 63 9.51 -8.08 9.08
C GLU A 63 10.57 -7.11 9.59
N VAL A 64 10.13 -5.95 10.07
CA VAL A 64 10.98 -4.85 10.53
C VAL A 64 10.61 -4.43 11.96
N ASP A 65 11.53 -3.75 12.64
CA ASP A 65 11.36 -3.24 13.99
C ASP A 65 10.62 -1.88 14.04
N TYR A 66 10.34 -1.41 15.25
CA TYR A 66 9.71 -0.11 15.53
C TYR A 66 10.40 1.05 14.82
N ALA A 67 11.74 1.13 14.89
CA ALA A 67 12.47 2.26 14.32
C ALA A 67 12.36 2.30 12.80
N THR A 68 12.42 1.16 12.14
CA THR A 68 12.28 1.02 10.69
C THR A 68 10.84 1.26 10.25
N SER A 69 9.85 0.71 10.99
CA SER A 69 8.43 0.93 10.72
C SER A 69 8.05 2.41 10.85
N LYS A 70 8.60 3.12 11.87
CA LYS A 70 8.44 4.57 12.00
C LYS A 70 8.95 5.34 10.78
N GLN A 71 10.13 4.98 10.26
CA GLN A 71 10.69 5.61 9.05
C GLN A 71 9.80 5.38 7.84
N ILE A 72 9.18 4.20 7.72
CA ILE A 72 8.21 3.89 6.66
C ILE A 72 6.96 4.78 6.81
N ALA A 73 6.43 4.92 8.03
CA ALA A 73 5.28 5.79 8.30
C ALA A 73 5.60 7.25 7.96
N GLU A 74 6.75 7.77 8.40
CA GLU A 74 7.24 9.11 8.07
C GLU A 74 7.41 9.29 6.56
N PHE A 75 7.89 8.27 5.85
CA PHE A 75 8.00 8.32 4.39
C PHE A 75 6.63 8.55 3.73
N TYR A 76 5.60 7.79 4.11
CA TYR A 76 4.26 7.98 3.56
C TYR A 76 3.67 9.34 3.92
N ILE A 77 3.76 9.76 5.18
CA ILE A 77 3.27 11.05 5.67
C ILE A 77 3.95 12.22 4.92
N ASN A 78 5.26 12.14 4.69
CA ASN A 78 6.00 13.22 4.07
C ASN A 78 5.84 13.31 2.55
N ASN A 79 5.54 12.20 1.87
CA ASN A 79 5.51 12.16 0.41
C ASN A 79 4.10 12.21 -0.21
N TYR A 80 3.05 11.97 0.59
CA TYR A 80 1.68 11.94 0.07
C TYR A 80 0.77 12.89 0.83
N THR A 81 -0.29 13.36 0.17
CA THR A 81 -1.36 14.21 0.72
C THR A 81 -2.72 13.68 0.30
N ASP A 82 -3.79 14.18 0.91
CA ASP A 82 -5.17 13.76 0.67
C ASP A 82 -5.37 12.25 0.82
N VAL A 83 -4.60 11.66 1.74
CA VAL A 83 -4.64 10.22 2.01
C VAL A 83 -5.97 9.86 2.67
N LYS A 84 -6.64 8.84 2.13
CA LYS A 84 -7.91 8.32 2.67
C LYS A 84 -7.95 6.81 2.58
N PHE A 85 -8.54 6.20 3.61
CA PHE A 85 -8.85 4.77 3.64
C PHE A 85 -10.34 4.58 3.40
N ASN A 86 -10.71 4.19 2.19
CA ASN A 86 -12.08 4.12 1.71
C ASN A 86 -12.65 2.72 1.87
N ASP A 87 -13.97 2.65 2.07
CA ASP A 87 -14.77 1.43 2.14
C ASP A 87 -14.21 0.36 3.11
N PRO A 88 -13.83 0.74 4.35
CA PRO A 88 -13.17 -0.17 5.26
C PRO A 88 -14.09 -1.30 5.73
N VAL A 89 -13.62 -2.54 5.61
CA VAL A 89 -14.24 -3.72 6.21
C VAL A 89 -13.37 -4.18 7.38
N TRP A 90 -13.90 -4.09 8.59
CA TRP A 90 -13.23 -4.47 9.83
C TRP A 90 -13.71 -5.83 10.31
N LEU A 91 -12.81 -6.76 10.54
CA LEU A 91 -13.11 -8.11 10.99
C LEU A 91 -12.28 -8.46 12.22
N PRO A 92 -12.83 -9.25 13.16
CA PRO A 92 -12.03 -9.82 14.23
C PRO A 92 -11.12 -10.92 13.68
N GLY A 93 -9.92 -11.05 14.30
CA GLY A 93 -9.05 -12.19 14.06
C GLY A 93 -9.39 -13.37 14.97
N ILE A 94 -8.76 -14.49 14.68
CA ILE A 94 -8.91 -15.72 15.42
C ILE A 94 -7.54 -16.35 15.71
N ASP A 95 -7.39 -16.94 16.88
CA ASP A 95 -6.31 -17.86 17.18
C ASP A 95 -6.49 -19.15 16.39
N THR A 96 -5.51 -19.52 15.58
CA THR A 96 -5.60 -20.64 14.66
C THR A 96 -5.58 -22.01 15.35
N GLY A 97 -5.11 -22.09 16.59
CA GLY A 97 -5.08 -23.31 17.38
C GLY A 97 -6.42 -23.61 18.05
N SER A 98 -7.05 -22.60 18.63
CA SER A 98 -8.32 -22.72 19.35
C SER A 98 -9.54 -22.38 18.52
N MET A 99 -9.36 -21.72 17.36
CA MET A 99 -10.42 -21.18 16.50
C MET A 99 -11.32 -20.17 17.23
N SER A 100 -10.81 -19.56 18.29
CA SER A 100 -11.50 -18.54 19.08
C SER A 100 -11.04 -17.13 18.69
N LEU A 101 -11.90 -16.13 18.93
CA LEU A 101 -11.54 -14.73 18.75
C LEU A 101 -10.38 -14.37 19.71
N ASP A 102 -9.31 -13.81 19.17
CA ASP A 102 -8.07 -13.51 19.90
C ASP A 102 -7.89 -12.01 20.22
N GLY A 103 -8.82 -11.16 19.81
CA GLY A 103 -8.76 -9.72 19.99
C GLY A 103 -8.01 -8.96 18.88
N SER A 104 -7.36 -9.68 17.99
CA SER A 104 -6.70 -9.07 16.83
C SER A 104 -7.72 -8.49 15.84
N VAL A 105 -7.28 -7.55 15.00
CA VAL A 105 -8.11 -6.85 14.03
C VAL A 105 -7.58 -7.08 12.63
N ARG A 106 -8.50 -7.28 11.69
CA ARG A 106 -8.23 -7.38 10.25
C ARG A 106 -8.97 -6.24 9.54
N ALA A 107 -8.31 -5.58 8.62
CA ALA A 107 -8.88 -4.48 7.85
C ALA A 107 -8.66 -4.69 6.36
N TYR A 108 -9.71 -4.58 5.57
CA TYR A 108 -9.66 -4.49 4.12
C TYR A 108 -10.16 -3.11 3.72
N GLY A 109 -9.55 -2.49 2.74
CA GLY A 109 -9.99 -1.19 2.25
C GLY A 109 -9.14 -0.73 1.07
N VAL A 110 -9.42 0.49 0.63
CA VAL A 110 -8.75 1.08 -0.51
C VAL A 110 -8.12 2.39 -0.09
N TRP A 111 -6.79 2.44 -0.07
CA TRP A 111 -6.07 3.68 0.09
C TRP A 111 -6.12 4.51 -1.19
N THR A 112 -6.38 5.80 -1.04
CA THR A 112 -6.20 6.80 -2.09
C THR A 112 -5.33 7.93 -1.55
N GLY A 113 -4.66 8.64 -2.45
CA GLY A 113 -3.84 9.79 -2.07
C GLY A 113 -3.18 10.41 -3.28
N THR A 114 -2.43 11.48 -3.06
CA THR A 114 -1.76 12.28 -4.08
C THR A 114 -0.28 12.41 -3.73
N SER A 115 0.62 12.12 -4.68
CA SER A 115 2.05 12.38 -4.52
C SER A 115 2.32 13.88 -4.46
N LYS A 116 2.96 14.35 -3.39
CA LYS A 116 3.33 15.78 -3.22
C LYS A 116 4.33 16.24 -4.27
N THR A 117 5.17 15.33 -4.79
CA THR A 117 6.22 15.66 -5.76
C THR A 117 5.66 15.80 -7.18
N THR A 118 4.72 14.93 -7.59
CA THR A 118 4.27 14.85 -8.98
C THR A 118 2.83 15.31 -9.18
N GLY A 119 2.03 15.40 -8.13
CA GLY A 119 0.59 15.64 -8.21
C GLY A 119 -0.22 14.46 -8.74
N ARG A 120 0.41 13.30 -8.98
CA ARG A 120 -0.30 12.09 -9.42
C ARG A 120 -1.02 11.43 -8.26
N THR A 121 -2.19 10.88 -8.54
CA THR A 121 -3.01 10.16 -7.56
C THR A 121 -2.82 8.65 -7.67
N PHE A 122 -3.02 7.95 -6.56
CA PHE A 122 -3.06 6.50 -6.52
C PHE A 122 -4.39 5.99 -5.96
N THR A 123 -4.71 4.76 -6.30
CA THR A 123 -5.79 3.95 -5.71
C THR A 123 -5.23 2.56 -5.46
N LEU A 124 -5.24 2.12 -4.19
CA LEU A 124 -4.45 0.99 -3.73
C LEU A 124 -5.29 0.08 -2.84
N PRO A 125 -5.86 -1.02 -3.35
CA PRO A 125 -6.48 -2.06 -2.52
C PRO A 125 -5.48 -2.64 -1.54
N SER A 126 -5.89 -2.82 -0.29
CA SER A 126 -5.00 -3.29 0.76
C SER A 126 -5.70 -4.20 1.76
N TYR A 127 -4.90 -5.01 2.42
CA TYR A 127 -5.25 -5.76 3.61
C TYR A 127 -4.25 -5.44 4.71
N HIS A 128 -4.74 -5.23 5.93
CA HIS A 128 -3.94 -4.99 7.12
C HIS A 128 -4.38 -5.93 8.26
N ASN A 129 -3.44 -6.33 9.09
CA ASN A 129 -3.74 -7.01 10.33
C ASN A 129 -2.96 -6.39 11.49
N PHE A 130 -3.58 -6.45 12.67
CA PHE A 130 -3.05 -5.84 13.87
C PHE A 130 -3.18 -6.81 15.04
N ASP A 131 -2.10 -6.96 15.81
CA ASP A 131 -2.14 -7.64 17.09
C ASP A 131 -1.79 -6.63 18.21
N PHE A 132 -2.31 -6.86 19.42
CA PHE A 132 -2.31 -5.88 20.49
C PHE A 132 -1.85 -6.50 21.79
N ALA A 133 -1.11 -5.74 22.59
CA ALA A 133 -0.78 -6.03 23.98
C ALA A 133 -0.71 -4.71 24.77
N ASP A 134 -1.14 -4.72 26.00
CA ASP A 134 -1.05 -3.60 26.96
C ASP A 134 -1.60 -2.26 26.41
N GLY A 135 -2.66 -2.33 25.58
CA GLY A 135 -3.29 -1.16 24.99
C GLY A 135 -2.48 -0.49 23.88
N LYS A 136 -1.54 -1.22 23.28
CA LYS A 136 -0.69 -0.79 22.16
C LYS A 136 -0.76 -1.79 21.02
N ILE A 137 -0.43 -1.35 19.80
CA ILE A 137 -0.22 -2.23 18.66
C ILE A 137 1.20 -2.80 18.76
N VAL A 138 1.31 -4.13 18.81
CA VAL A 138 2.59 -4.85 18.91
C VAL A 138 2.98 -5.53 17.59
N TYR A 139 2.02 -5.74 16.70
CA TYR A 139 2.27 -6.28 15.37
C TYR A 139 1.37 -5.58 14.34
N THR A 140 1.96 -5.26 13.20
CA THR A 140 1.25 -4.87 11.99
C THR A 140 1.67 -5.75 10.82
N GLY A 141 0.72 -6.07 9.96
CA GLY A 141 1.01 -6.67 8.66
C GLY A 141 0.35 -5.86 7.57
N GLU A 142 1.16 -5.42 6.61
CA GLU A 142 0.73 -4.54 5.53
C GLU A 142 0.86 -5.25 4.19
N TYR A 143 -0.27 -5.49 3.52
CA TYR A 143 -0.33 -6.27 2.28
C TYR A 143 -0.97 -5.46 1.16
N PHE A 144 -0.13 -4.84 0.36
CA PHE A 144 -0.50 -4.08 -0.84
C PHE A 144 0.73 -3.92 -1.76
N ASP A 145 0.53 -3.52 -2.99
CA ASP A 145 1.62 -3.29 -3.95
C ASP A 145 2.26 -1.91 -3.74
N ALA A 146 3.05 -1.78 -2.65
CA ALA A 146 3.75 -0.54 -2.33
C ALA A 146 4.73 -0.12 -3.43
N THR A 147 5.49 -1.06 -3.99
CA THR A 147 6.47 -0.78 -5.04
C THR A 147 5.81 -0.30 -6.32
N GLY A 148 4.72 -0.95 -6.73
CA GLY A 148 3.93 -0.53 -7.89
C GLY A 148 3.32 0.85 -7.69
N MET A 149 2.77 1.13 -6.50
CA MET A 149 2.21 2.43 -6.14
C MET A 149 3.28 3.53 -6.21
N ILE A 150 4.42 3.37 -5.53
CA ILE A 150 5.52 4.34 -5.51
C ILE A 150 6.01 4.63 -6.93
N ASN A 151 6.21 3.61 -7.75
CA ASN A 151 6.66 3.76 -9.13
C ASN A 151 5.61 4.46 -10.02
N SER A 152 4.31 4.21 -9.81
CA SER A 152 3.24 4.79 -10.61
C SER A 152 3.08 6.30 -10.38
N VAL A 153 3.29 6.77 -9.15
CA VAL A 153 3.09 8.19 -8.78
C VAL A 153 4.38 8.96 -8.55
N GLY A 154 5.52 8.27 -8.51
CA GLY A 154 6.84 8.88 -8.36
C GLY A 154 7.26 9.69 -9.59
N PRO A 155 8.37 10.43 -9.49
CA PRO A 155 8.98 11.09 -10.64
C PRO A 155 9.28 10.06 -11.73
N VAL A 156 8.95 10.38 -12.96
CA VAL A 156 9.35 9.53 -14.09
C VAL A 156 10.81 9.79 -14.36
N ASP A 157 11.65 8.79 -14.13
CA ASP A 157 13.01 8.82 -14.64
C ASP A 157 12.95 8.85 -16.18
N ARG A 158 13.22 10.02 -16.75
CA ARG A 158 13.33 10.15 -18.21
C ARG A 158 14.58 9.38 -18.65
N LYS A 159 14.38 8.22 -19.22
CA LYS A 159 15.46 7.49 -19.88
C LYS A 159 15.68 8.09 -21.25
N VAL A 160 16.85 8.65 -21.48
CA VAL A 160 17.28 9.06 -22.82
C VAL A 160 18.04 7.89 -23.43
N VAL A 161 17.52 7.35 -24.52
CA VAL A 161 18.20 6.31 -25.30
C VAL A 161 18.76 7.00 -26.57
N VAL A 162 20.07 6.97 -26.71
CA VAL A 162 20.75 7.42 -27.92
C VAL A 162 21.18 6.18 -28.69
N ALA A 163 20.62 5.99 -29.88
CA ALA A 163 21.01 4.92 -30.78
C ALA A 163 21.74 5.53 -31.99
N THR A 164 22.95 5.07 -32.23
CA THR A 164 23.74 5.49 -33.41
C THR A 164 23.69 4.39 -34.46
N LEU A 165 23.16 4.70 -35.62
CA LEU A 165 23.11 3.77 -36.76
C LEU A 165 24.19 4.15 -37.77
N LYS A 166 25.06 3.21 -38.09
CA LYS A 166 26.01 3.38 -39.19
C LYS A 166 25.43 2.79 -40.47
N VAL A 167 25.07 3.67 -41.37
CA VAL A 167 24.48 3.29 -42.66
C VAL A 167 25.57 2.93 -43.64
N ARG A 168 25.37 1.85 -44.43
CA ARG A 168 26.28 1.50 -45.51
C ARG A 168 26.21 2.54 -46.61
N GLU A 169 27.33 2.80 -47.24
CA GLU A 169 27.44 3.76 -48.38
C GLU A 169 26.35 3.50 -49.44
N GLY A 170 25.74 4.56 -49.92
CA GLY A 170 24.67 4.51 -50.91
C GLY A 170 23.27 4.17 -50.37
N ASN A 171 23.10 3.90 -49.06
CA ASN A 171 21.79 3.60 -48.49
C ASN A 171 21.23 4.69 -47.54
N TYR A 172 21.88 5.83 -47.47
CA TYR A 172 21.51 6.93 -46.56
C TYR A 172 20.07 7.39 -46.76
N GLU A 173 19.71 7.76 -47.98
CA GLU A 173 18.35 8.26 -48.30
C GLU A 173 17.27 7.21 -48.02
N LYS A 174 17.56 5.95 -48.31
CA LYS A 174 16.60 4.85 -48.05
C LYS A 174 16.36 4.65 -46.57
N VAL A 175 17.40 4.75 -45.71
CA VAL A 175 17.23 4.66 -44.27
C VAL A 175 16.49 5.83 -43.69
N LYS A 176 16.76 7.03 -44.18
CA LYS A 176 16.04 8.24 -43.82
C LYS A 176 14.55 8.15 -44.17
N GLU A 177 14.25 7.71 -45.38
CA GLU A 177 12.87 7.48 -45.83
C GLU A 177 12.14 6.47 -44.95
N LEU A 178 12.79 5.36 -44.54
CA LEU A 178 12.21 4.35 -43.64
C LEU A 178 11.97 4.89 -42.24
N LEU A 179 12.85 5.75 -41.72
CA LEU A 179 12.69 6.35 -40.40
C LEU A 179 11.57 7.39 -40.38
N ASP A 180 11.41 8.15 -41.46
CA ASP A 180 10.40 9.19 -41.60
C ASP A 180 9.04 8.63 -42.05
N ALA A 181 8.97 7.36 -42.48
CA ALA A 181 7.73 6.69 -42.87
C ALA A 181 6.75 6.59 -41.67
N GLU A 182 5.47 6.54 -41.95
CA GLU A 182 4.39 6.48 -40.95
C GLU A 182 4.59 5.31 -39.94
N THR A 183 5.17 4.21 -40.34
CA THR A 183 5.52 3.07 -39.50
C THR A 183 6.87 3.19 -38.77
N GLY A 184 7.61 4.25 -38.99
CA GLY A 184 8.92 4.53 -38.37
C GLY A 184 8.80 5.41 -37.12
N LEU A 185 9.51 6.56 -37.12
CA LEU A 185 9.52 7.52 -36.00
C LEU A 185 8.12 8.03 -35.59
N PRO A 186 7.17 8.31 -36.53
CA PRO A 186 5.83 8.76 -36.14
C PRO A 186 5.10 7.72 -35.27
N THR A 187 5.14 6.44 -35.63
CA THR A 187 4.53 5.37 -34.85
C THR A 187 5.16 5.26 -33.46
N THR A 188 6.50 5.35 -33.37
CA THR A 188 7.20 5.29 -32.07
C THR A 188 6.87 6.50 -31.20
N ARG A 189 6.71 7.69 -31.78
CA ARG A 189 6.27 8.92 -31.05
C ARG A 189 4.86 8.80 -30.49
N ALA A 190 4.01 7.99 -31.10
CA ALA A 190 2.63 7.79 -30.67
C ALA A 190 2.50 6.85 -29.46
N TYR A 191 3.57 6.15 -29.05
CA TYR A 191 3.53 5.31 -27.86
C TYR A 191 3.40 6.15 -26.59
N ASP A 192 2.53 5.71 -25.69
CA ASP A 192 2.37 6.31 -24.38
C ASP A 192 3.70 6.26 -23.59
N GLY A 193 4.11 7.41 -23.06
CA GLY A 193 5.40 7.57 -22.41
C GLY A 193 6.57 7.99 -23.32
N CYS A 194 6.42 8.02 -24.64
CA CYS A 194 7.39 8.64 -25.53
C CYS A 194 7.24 10.17 -25.48
N THR A 195 8.10 10.85 -24.75
CA THR A 195 8.03 12.32 -24.60
C THR A 195 8.78 13.05 -25.70
N HIS A 196 9.79 12.44 -26.29
CA HIS A 196 10.58 13.00 -27.39
C HIS A 196 11.29 11.90 -28.16
N LEU A 197 11.23 11.94 -29.46
CA LEU A 197 12.00 11.09 -30.37
C LEU A 197 12.41 11.92 -31.58
N GLU A 198 13.70 12.00 -31.81
CA GLU A 198 14.29 12.76 -32.91
C GLU A 198 15.38 11.93 -33.57
N ALA A 199 15.49 12.04 -34.89
CA ALA A 199 16.64 11.55 -35.63
C ALA A 199 17.48 12.72 -36.11
N THR A 200 18.78 12.70 -35.86
CA THR A 200 19.75 13.61 -36.42
C THR A 200 20.61 12.86 -37.42
N TYR A 201 20.84 13.50 -38.56
CA TYR A 201 21.56 12.94 -39.68
C TYR A 201 22.91 13.67 -39.84
N ASN A 202 24.00 12.94 -39.80
CA ASN A 202 25.31 13.50 -40.14
C ASN A 202 25.75 12.96 -41.50
N GLU A 203 26.12 13.84 -42.39
CA GLU A 203 26.72 13.49 -43.67
C GLU A 203 28.15 12.93 -43.52
#